data_dfd19296cc6734b1248a3cb5cdff3b18
#
_entry.id   dfd19296cc6734b1248a3cb5cdff3b18
#
_cell.length_a   1.000
_cell.length_b   1.000
_cell.length_c   1.000
_cell.angle_alpha   90.00
_cell.angle_beta   90.00
_cell.angle_gamma   90.00
#
_symmetry.space_group_name_H-M   'P 1'
#
loop_
_entity.id
_entity.type
_entity.pdbx_description
1 polymer ?
#
loop_
_entity_poly.entity_id
_entity_poly.type
_entity_poly.pdbx_seq_one_letter_code
_entity_poly.pdbx_strand_id
1 'polypeptide(L)'
;MHYTYVHPSTLTDQGLQLATSGGTLDRVDELHFFSGFVENPHIVARGMLTVADYAAKRFYTPVDTVAIAALDPVVTSTPESLRFESFSGCCSAYARLDVTDVDAESQQSGVTNVDINIPLREALAGITPGAPLHLNVADDALNVTTMENTLEEKKVKLPLRWVKGLAESQRISASMSLQLELAGPQAKKFINSLPGASTPKAVMWATPALRSLRLASKPSPGAVCLAGPERLKPIIPLLPYVTKVSAYSAEITAASHPQSSAWVFELPGSRFTVVIS
;
A
#
# COMPACT_ATOMS: atom_id res chain seq x y z
N MET A 1 0.54 -13.64 21.88
CA MET A 1 0.61 -14.73 20.88
C MET A 1 2.09 -15.02 20.61
N HIS A 2 2.51 -16.26 20.68
CA HIS A 2 3.86 -16.66 20.29
C HIS A 2 3.79 -17.20 18.87
N TYR A 3 4.50 -16.55 17.95
CA TYR A 3 4.65 -17.06 16.58
C TYR A 3 5.85 -17.99 16.52
N THR A 4 5.66 -19.16 15.93
CA THR A 4 6.74 -20.08 15.63
C THR A 4 7.13 -19.90 14.16
N TYR A 5 8.41 -19.72 13.88
CA TYR A 5 8.94 -19.62 12.53
C TYR A 5 9.64 -20.92 12.16
N VAL A 6 9.41 -21.43 10.95
CA VAL A 6 10.03 -22.68 10.46
C VAL A 6 11.54 -22.52 10.32
N HIS A 7 11.99 -21.32 9.94
CA HIS A 7 13.40 -20.94 9.86
C HIS A 7 13.57 -19.45 10.16
N PRO A 8 14.74 -18.99 10.59
CA PRO A 8 14.97 -17.56 10.83
C PRO A 8 14.97 -16.76 9.53
N SER A 9 14.53 -15.51 9.61
CA SER A 9 14.76 -14.54 8.53
C SER A 9 16.26 -14.35 8.32
N THR A 10 16.72 -14.39 7.08
CA THR A 10 18.12 -14.24 6.74
C THR A 10 18.37 -12.92 5.99
N LEU A 11 19.40 -12.21 6.40
CA LEU A 11 19.85 -10.99 5.80
C LEU A 11 21.17 -11.23 5.08
N THR A 12 21.22 -10.98 3.78
CA THR A 12 22.42 -11.10 2.96
C THR A 12 22.68 -9.78 2.23
N ASP A 13 23.85 -9.64 1.63
CA ASP A 13 24.17 -8.46 0.78
C ASP A 13 23.23 -8.31 -0.41
N GLN A 14 22.50 -9.37 -0.76
CA GLN A 14 21.53 -9.39 -1.87
C GLN A 14 20.08 -9.07 -1.43
N GLY A 15 19.81 -8.95 -0.14
CA GLY A 15 18.47 -8.63 0.40
C GLY A 15 18.09 -9.45 1.64
N LEU A 16 16.87 -9.20 2.10
CA LEU A 16 16.25 -9.94 3.21
C LEU A 16 15.33 -11.02 2.66
N GLN A 17 15.51 -12.23 3.17
CA GLN A 17 14.55 -13.32 3.04
C GLN A 17 13.79 -13.43 4.37
N LEU A 18 12.50 -13.09 4.32
CA LEU A 18 11.64 -13.14 5.50
C LEU A 18 11.36 -14.60 5.88
N ALA A 19 11.44 -14.89 7.18
CA ALA A 19 10.91 -16.13 7.71
C ALA A 19 9.39 -16.14 7.60
N THR A 20 8.85 -17.30 7.29
CA THR A 20 7.41 -17.54 7.33
C THR A 20 7.01 -18.01 8.72
N SER A 21 5.86 -17.54 9.22
CA SER A 21 5.29 -18.09 10.45
C SER A 21 4.74 -19.48 10.13
N GLY A 22 5.35 -20.50 10.68
CA GLY A 22 4.85 -21.85 10.52
C GLY A 22 3.73 -22.12 11.48
N GLY A 23 2.50 -21.76 11.26
CA GLY A 23 1.31 -22.19 12.01
C GLY A 23 1.55 -22.99 13.30
N THR A 24 0.65 -23.76 13.73
CA THR A 24 0.87 -24.72 14.83
C THR A 24 1.71 -25.91 14.34
N LEU A 25 2.64 -26.39 15.17
CA LEU A 25 3.65 -27.44 14.92
C LEU A 25 3.19 -28.75 14.24
N ASP A 26 1.93 -28.91 13.96
CA ASP A 26 1.34 -30.18 13.49
C ASP A 26 1.10 -30.27 11.96
N ARG A 27 1.47 -29.26 11.17
CA ARG A 27 1.35 -29.31 9.71
C ARG A 27 2.60 -28.77 9.02
N VAL A 28 3.43 -29.66 8.54
CA VAL A 28 4.66 -29.39 7.77
C VAL A 28 4.39 -29.30 6.26
N ASP A 29 3.16 -29.52 5.82
CA ASP A 29 2.80 -29.52 4.41
C ASP A 29 2.18 -28.18 4.00
N GLU A 30 2.83 -27.51 3.06
CA GLU A 30 2.43 -26.28 2.37
C GLU A 30 1.75 -25.21 3.25
N LEU A 31 2.55 -24.30 3.78
CA LEU A 31 2.07 -23.22 4.66
C LEU A 31 1.28 -22.18 3.86
N HIS A 32 -0.02 -22.41 3.73
CA HIS A 32 -0.95 -21.42 3.23
C HIS A 32 -1.35 -20.46 4.36
N PHE A 33 -1.12 -19.17 4.17
CA PHE A 33 -1.50 -18.15 5.14
C PHE A 33 -2.91 -17.64 4.93
N PHE A 34 -3.36 -17.67 3.68
CA PHE A 34 -4.68 -17.23 3.30
C PHE A 34 -5.18 -18.03 2.10
N SER A 35 -6.44 -18.47 2.13
CA SER A 35 -7.16 -18.97 0.99
C SER A 35 -8.61 -18.51 1.10
N GLY A 36 -9.12 -17.82 0.07
CA GLY A 36 -10.49 -17.33 0.08
C GLY A 36 -10.84 -16.35 -1.02
N PHE A 37 -12.12 -16.03 -1.09
CA PHE A 37 -12.63 -15.00 -1.98
C PHE A 37 -12.59 -13.65 -1.30
N VAL A 38 -12.31 -12.61 -2.08
CA VAL A 38 -12.44 -11.23 -1.62
C VAL A 38 -13.82 -10.70 -1.98
N GLU A 39 -14.43 -9.99 -1.03
CA GLU A 39 -15.62 -9.20 -1.31
C GLU A 39 -15.24 -8.02 -2.20
N ASN A 40 -16.00 -7.37 -2.94
CA ASN A 40 -15.64 -6.24 -3.81
C ASN A 40 -14.38 -6.46 -4.69
N PRO A 41 -14.30 -7.57 -5.45
CA PRO A 41 -13.07 -8.01 -6.13
C PRO A 41 -12.47 -6.97 -7.07
N HIS A 42 -13.30 -6.20 -7.80
CA HIS A 42 -12.86 -5.14 -8.69
C HIS A 42 -12.19 -3.95 -7.96
N ILE A 43 -12.57 -3.69 -6.70
CA ILE A 43 -11.93 -2.66 -5.86
C ILE A 43 -10.59 -3.18 -5.34
N VAL A 44 -10.58 -4.42 -4.84
CA VAL A 44 -9.35 -5.07 -4.34
C VAL A 44 -8.32 -5.18 -5.46
N ALA A 45 -8.72 -5.66 -6.65
CA ALA A 45 -7.84 -5.76 -7.81
C ALA A 45 -7.23 -4.40 -8.20
N ARG A 46 -8.04 -3.33 -8.23
CA ARG A 46 -7.53 -1.97 -8.46
C ARG A 46 -6.61 -1.49 -7.34
N GLY A 47 -6.88 -1.87 -6.10
CA GLY A 47 -6.01 -1.62 -4.95
C GLY A 47 -4.65 -2.29 -5.10
N MET A 48 -4.62 -3.58 -5.45
CA MET A 48 -3.37 -4.33 -5.73
C MET A 48 -2.58 -3.68 -6.87
N LEU A 49 -3.23 -3.32 -7.98
CA LEU A 49 -2.60 -2.59 -9.08
C LEU A 49 -2.04 -1.24 -8.63
N THR A 50 -2.76 -0.51 -7.77
CA THR A 50 -2.30 0.77 -7.24
C THR A 50 -1.06 0.59 -6.35
N VAL A 51 -1.01 -0.45 -5.51
CA VAL A 51 0.20 -0.80 -4.74
C VAL A 51 1.38 -1.08 -5.66
N ALA A 52 1.18 -1.87 -6.72
CA ALA A 52 2.21 -2.16 -7.73
C ALA A 52 2.63 -0.90 -8.52
N ASP A 53 1.70 0.01 -8.79
CA ASP A 53 2.00 1.28 -9.44
C ASP A 53 2.86 2.18 -8.55
N TYR A 54 2.63 2.21 -7.23
CA TYR A 54 3.52 2.90 -6.31
C TYR A 54 4.92 2.30 -6.34
N ALA A 55 5.06 0.98 -6.33
CA ALA A 55 6.37 0.31 -6.41
C ALA A 55 7.14 0.74 -7.67
N ALA A 56 6.45 0.84 -8.81
CA ALA A 56 7.04 1.25 -10.10
C ALA A 56 7.39 2.75 -10.18
N LYS A 57 6.78 3.62 -9.35
CA LYS A 57 6.99 5.08 -9.44
C LYS A 57 8.31 5.51 -8.81
N ARG A 58 8.94 6.46 -9.48
CA ARG A 58 10.14 7.16 -9.02
C ARG A 58 9.84 8.65 -9.01
N PHE A 59 9.54 9.19 -7.85
CA PHE A 59 9.17 10.60 -7.72
C PHE A 59 10.38 11.55 -7.70
N TYR A 60 11.59 11.04 -7.47
CA TYR A 60 12.75 11.90 -7.19
C TYR A 60 14.11 11.39 -7.67
N THR A 61 14.27 10.34 -8.41
CA THR A 61 15.62 9.84 -8.76
C THR A 61 15.95 10.12 -10.23
N PRO A 62 17.18 10.63 -10.53
CA PRO A 62 17.72 10.58 -11.90
C PRO A 62 17.77 9.12 -12.38
N VAL A 63 17.63 8.93 -13.68
CA VAL A 63 17.34 7.64 -14.33
C VAL A 63 18.44 6.57 -14.18
N ASP A 64 19.64 6.91 -13.70
CA ASP A 64 20.84 6.12 -14.01
C ASP A 64 21.30 5.09 -12.98
N THR A 65 20.69 4.90 -11.82
CA THR A 65 21.39 4.10 -10.79
C THR A 65 20.58 3.12 -9.96
N VAL A 66 19.31 2.87 -10.22
CA VAL A 66 18.57 1.86 -9.42
C VAL A 66 18.10 0.74 -10.32
N ALA A 67 18.68 -0.43 -10.10
CA ALA A 67 18.25 -1.68 -10.72
C ALA A 67 16.73 -1.83 -10.70
N ILE A 68 16.19 -2.36 -11.78
CA ILE A 68 14.77 -2.71 -11.98
C ILE A 68 14.26 -3.70 -10.92
N ALA A 69 15.16 -4.28 -10.14
CA ALA A 69 14.89 -5.26 -9.09
C ALA A 69 14.43 -4.58 -7.80
N ALA A 70 13.16 -4.42 -7.61
CA ALA A 70 12.43 -4.26 -6.35
C ALA A 70 11.10 -3.52 -6.54
N LEU A 71 10.26 -4.10 -7.37
CA LEU A 71 8.88 -3.61 -7.59
C LEU A 71 7.87 -4.48 -6.84
N ASP A 72 8.36 -5.30 -5.90
CA ASP A 72 7.67 -6.48 -5.41
C ASP A 72 6.92 -6.17 -4.11
N PRO A 73 5.58 -6.10 -4.11
CA PRO A 73 4.81 -5.90 -2.91
C PRO A 73 5.05 -6.98 -1.85
N VAL A 74 4.99 -6.58 -0.59
CA VAL A 74 4.91 -7.48 0.55
C VAL A 74 3.45 -7.82 0.79
N VAL A 75 3.14 -9.10 0.96
CA VAL A 75 1.82 -9.61 1.29
C VAL A 75 1.85 -10.16 2.71
N THR A 76 0.99 -9.64 3.57
CA THR A 76 0.86 -10.06 4.96
C THR A 76 -0.57 -10.51 5.22
N SER A 77 -0.73 -11.73 5.72
CA SER A 77 -2.01 -12.20 6.24
C SER A 77 -2.01 -12.11 7.76
N THR A 78 -3.12 -11.67 8.32
CA THR A 78 -3.43 -11.70 9.75
C THR A 78 -4.85 -12.27 9.92
N PRO A 79 -5.28 -12.67 11.13
CA PRO A 79 -6.65 -13.14 11.34
C PRO A 79 -7.74 -12.11 10.95
N GLU A 80 -7.40 -10.84 10.87
CA GLU A 80 -8.35 -9.75 10.63
C GLU A 80 -8.27 -9.15 9.23
N SER A 81 -7.18 -9.40 8.47
CA SER A 81 -6.97 -8.74 7.19
C SER A 81 -5.92 -9.40 6.31
N LEU A 82 -6.06 -9.21 5.01
CA LEU A 82 -5.02 -9.45 4.03
C LEU A 82 -4.45 -8.10 3.57
N ARG A 83 -3.14 -7.93 3.66
CA ARG A 83 -2.44 -6.68 3.40
C ARG A 83 -1.47 -6.80 2.23
N PHE A 84 -1.48 -5.81 1.36
CA PHE A 84 -0.49 -5.61 0.31
C PHE A 84 0.21 -4.27 0.53
N GLU A 85 1.54 -4.25 0.53
CA GLU A 85 2.28 -3.02 0.81
C GLU A 85 3.54 -2.89 -0.06
N SER A 86 3.87 -1.65 -0.41
CA SER A 86 5.04 -1.33 -1.22
C SER A 86 5.61 0.04 -0.91
N PHE A 87 6.86 0.24 -1.32
CA PHE A 87 7.49 1.56 -1.38
C PHE A 87 7.69 1.98 -2.82
N SER A 88 7.57 3.27 -3.08
CA SER A 88 8.04 3.83 -4.36
C SER A 88 9.54 3.54 -4.54
N GLY A 89 9.99 3.44 -5.78
CA GLY A 89 11.38 3.14 -6.11
C GLY A 89 12.40 4.09 -5.47
N CYS A 90 11.99 5.30 -5.08
CA CYS A 90 12.81 6.27 -4.32
C CYS A 90 12.52 6.27 -2.81
N CYS A 91 11.70 5.35 -2.31
CA CYS A 91 11.27 5.22 -0.91
C CYS A 91 10.62 6.49 -0.30
N SER A 92 10.16 7.43 -1.12
CA SER A 92 9.54 8.68 -0.66
C SER A 92 8.02 8.59 -0.53
N ALA A 93 7.42 7.48 -0.93
CA ALA A 93 6.03 7.14 -0.71
C ALA A 93 5.93 5.67 -0.32
N TYR A 94 5.12 5.39 0.68
CA TYR A 94 4.70 4.06 1.08
C TYR A 94 3.23 3.90 0.79
N ALA A 95 2.84 2.79 0.20
CA ALA A 95 1.46 2.47 -0.15
C ALA A 95 1.05 1.14 0.49
N ARG A 96 -0.17 1.08 1.02
CA ARG A 96 -0.72 -0.11 1.68
C ARG A 96 -2.20 -0.26 1.38
N LEU A 97 -2.58 -1.45 0.96
CA LEU A 97 -3.97 -1.91 0.87
C LEU A 97 -4.21 -2.92 2.00
N ASP A 98 -5.16 -2.65 2.88
CA ASP A 98 -5.70 -3.62 3.84
C ASP A 98 -7.08 -4.07 3.35
N VAL A 99 -7.24 -5.37 3.09
CA VAL A 99 -8.52 -6.01 2.72
C VAL A 99 -9.06 -6.69 3.97
N THR A 100 -10.23 -6.26 4.43
CA THR A 100 -10.85 -6.74 5.68
C THR A 100 -12.12 -7.53 5.44
N ASP A 101 -12.71 -7.42 4.26
CA ASP A 101 -13.94 -8.09 3.88
C ASP A 101 -13.61 -9.24 2.92
N VAL A 102 -13.46 -10.42 3.49
CA VAL A 102 -13.06 -11.63 2.81
C VAL A 102 -13.92 -12.81 3.24
N ASP A 103 -14.25 -13.70 2.32
CA ASP A 103 -14.81 -15.01 2.60
C ASP A 103 -13.66 -16.02 2.58
N ALA A 104 -13.02 -16.18 3.74
CA ALA A 104 -11.82 -16.96 3.89
C ALA A 104 -12.11 -18.40 4.28
N GLU A 105 -11.64 -19.35 3.48
CA GLU A 105 -11.58 -20.78 3.78
C GLU A 105 -10.51 -21.06 4.85
N SER A 106 -9.40 -20.35 4.77
CA SER A 106 -8.32 -20.36 5.78
C SER A 106 -7.66 -19.00 5.88
N GLN A 107 -7.36 -18.55 7.12
CA GLN A 107 -6.67 -17.29 7.37
C GLN A 107 -5.79 -17.39 8.62
N GLN A 108 -4.50 -17.25 8.43
CA GLN A 108 -3.48 -17.36 9.45
C GLN A 108 -2.47 -16.22 9.32
N SER A 109 -1.69 -15.99 10.37
CA SER A 109 -0.62 -15.00 10.30
C SER A 109 0.54 -15.52 9.46
N GLY A 110 0.94 -14.75 8.47
CA GLY A 110 2.07 -15.05 7.62
C GLY A 110 2.47 -13.87 6.75
N VAL A 111 3.65 -13.92 6.17
CA VAL A 111 4.18 -12.89 5.31
C VAL A 111 4.98 -13.50 4.16
N THR A 112 4.73 -12.99 2.96
CA THR A 112 5.53 -13.29 1.78
C THR A 112 5.75 -12.01 0.97
N ASN A 113 6.54 -12.06 -0.08
CA ASN A 113 6.70 -10.96 -1.02
C ASN A 113 6.75 -11.53 -2.44
N VAL A 114 6.00 -10.93 -3.33
CA VAL A 114 5.77 -11.43 -4.68
C VAL A 114 5.88 -10.31 -5.70
N ASP A 115 6.28 -10.63 -6.92
CA ASP A 115 6.18 -9.70 -8.04
C ASP A 115 4.71 -9.61 -8.51
N ILE A 116 4.28 -8.42 -8.91
CA ILE A 116 3.03 -8.24 -9.66
C ILE A 116 3.41 -7.95 -11.11
N ASN A 117 3.72 -9.02 -11.83
CA ASN A 117 4.20 -8.98 -13.20
C ASN A 117 3.12 -8.59 -14.22
N ILE A 118 3.49 -8.47 -15.49
CA ILE A 118 2.57 -8.02 -16.55
C ILE A 118 1.34 -8.93 -16.69
N PRO A 119 1.45 -10.28 -16.76
CA PRO A 119 0.30 -11.16 -16.84
C PRO A 119 -0.68 -11.00 -15.67
N LEU A 120 -0.18 -10.91 -14.43
CA LEU A 120 -1.02 -10.69 -13.27
C LEU A 120 -1.68 -9.30 -13.30
N ARG A 121 -0.95 -8.27 -13.73
CA ARG A 121 -1.52 -6.92 -13.90
C ARG A 121 -2.66 -6.89 -14.91
N GLU A 122 -2.53 -7.60 -16.03
CA GLU A 122 -3.57 -7.71 -17.06
C GLU A 122 -4.81 -8.43 -16.51
N ALA A 123 -4.62 -9.55 -15.82
CA ALA A 123 -5.72 -10.30 -15.19
C ALA A 123 -6.46 -9.44 -14.15
N LEU A 124 -5.73 -8.76 -13.25
CA LEU A 124 -6.33 -7.86 -12.24
C LEU A 124 -7.07 -6.68 -12.89
N ALA A 125 -6.54 -6.12 -13.98
CA ALA A 125 -7.18 -5.01 -14.70
C ALA A 125 -8.50 -5.42 -15.38
N GLY A 126 -8.63 -6.70 -15.74
CA GLY A 126 -9.83 -7.28 -16.35
C GLY A 126 -10.98 -7.54 -15.37
N ILE A 127 -10.75 -7.50 -14.06
CA ILE A 127 -11.78 -7.81 -13.07
C ILE A 127 -12.85 -6.72 -13.03
N THR A 128 -14.08 -7.13 -13.34
CA THR A 128 -15.27 -6.29 -13.33
C THR A 128 -16.11 -6.48 -12.05
N PRO A 129 -17.03 -5.56 -11.73
CA PRO A 129 -17.98 -5.78 -10.63
C PRO A 129 -18.75 -7.09 -10.78
N GLY A 130 -18.75 -7.92 -9.74
CA GLY A 130 -19.41 -9.24 -9.73
C GLY A 130 -18.57 -10.39 -10.27
N ALA A 131 -17.40 -10.16 -10.85
CA ALA A 131 -16.46 -11.22 -11.20
C ALA A 131 -15.76 -11.73 -9.92
N PRO A 132 -15.65 -13.06 -9.70
CA PRO A 132 -14.97 -13.59 -8.52
C PRO A 132 -13.46 -13.33 -8.58
N LEU A 133 -12.85 -13.13 -7.42
CA LEU A 133 -11.42 -13.09 -7.23
C LEU A 133 -11.08 -13.95 -6.02
N HIS A 134 -10.42 -15.07 -6.27
CA HIS A 134 -9.89 -15.91 -5.21
C HIS A 134 -8.39 -15.68 -5.07
N LEU A 135 -7.94 -15.51 -3.85
CA LEU A 135 -6.53 -15.36 -3.50
C LEU A 135 -6.09 -16.53 -2.63
N ASN A 136 -4.92 -17.06 -2.93
CA ASN A 136 -4.24 -18.05 -2.09
C ASN A 136 -2.82 -17.55 -1.86
N VAL A 137 -2.47 -17.30 -0.61
CA VAL A 137 -1.16 -16.79 -0.19
C VAL A 137 -0.44 -17.90 0.58
N ALA A 138 0.63 -18.39 0.00
CA ALA A 138 1.51 -19.38 0.61
C ALA A 138 2.85 -18.73 1.06
N ASP A 139 3.71 -19.52 1.65
CA ASP A 139 5.03 -19.07 2.09
C ASP A 139 5.97 -18.73 0.93
N ASP A 140 5.76 -19.34 -0.24
CA ASP A 140 6.60 -19.22 -1.43
C ASP A 140 5.90 -18.61 -2.66
N ALA A 141 4.57 -18.42 -2.60
CA ALA A 141 3.79 -17.94 -3.74
C ALA A 141 2.52 -17.19 -3.36
N LEU A 142 2.02 -16.41 -4.31
CA LEU A 142 0.67 -15.86 -4.37
C LEU A 142 -0.02 -16.44 -5.60
N ASN A 143 -1.12 -17.16 -5.40
CA ASN A 143 -2.00 -17.60 -6.47
C ASN A 143 -3.21 -16.68 -6.57
N VAL A 144 -3.48 -16.19 -7.75
CA VAL A 144 -4.62 -15.32 -8.08
C VAL A 144 -5.47 -16.01 -9.10
N THR A 145 -6.69 -16.41 -8.69
CA THR A 145 -7.66 -17.09 -9.54
C THR A 145 -8.78 -16.14 -9.90
N THR A 146 -9.01 -15.98 -11.18
CA THR A 146 -10.11 -15.23 -11.79
C THR A 146 -11.04 -16.19 -12.53
N MET A 147 -12.08 -15.69 -13.18
CA MET A 147 -12.95 -16.54 -14.03
C MET A 147 -12.20 -17.17 -15.22
N GLU A 148 -11.13 -16.56 -15.67
CA GLU A 148 -10.43 -16.95 -16.90
C GLU A 148 -9.20 -17.81 -16.62
N ASN A 149 -8.42 -17.46 -15.56
CA ASN A 149 -7.12 -18.04 -15.30
C ASN A 149 -6.78 -18.09 -13.83
N THR A 150 -5.89 -19.02 -13.48
CA THR A 150 -5.10 -18.99 -12.25
C THR A 150 -3.67 -18.61 -12.58
N LEU A 151 -3.17 -17.58 -11.93
CA LEU A 151 -1.80 -17.09 -12.07
C LEU A 151 -1.05 -17.27 -10.75
N GLU A 152 0.17 -17.79 -10.84
CA GLU A 152 1.07 -18.00 -9.72
C GLU A 152 2.24 -17.02 -9.79
N GLU A 153 2.42 -16.25 -8.72
CA GLU A 153 3.57 -15.37 -8.52
C GLU A 153 4.46 -15.89 -7.41
N LYS A 154 5.70 -16.17 -7.74
CA LYS A 154 6.66 -16.75 -6.81
C LYS A 154 7.29 -15.70 -5.91
N LYS A 155 7.68 -16.14 -4.72
CA LYS A 155 8.41 -15.33 -3.75
C LYS A 155 9.71 -14.79 -4.35
N VAL A 156 9.97 -13.52 -4.08
CA VAL A 156 11.18 -12.81 -4.51
C VAL A 156 11.95 -12.25 -3.31
N LYS A 157 13.20 -11.83 -3.52
CA LYS A 157 14.01 -11.26 -2.44
C LYS A 157 13.58 -9.83 -2.11
N LEU A 158 13.29 -9.56 -0.84
CA LEU A 158 12.94 -8.23 -0.37
C LEU A 158 14.19 -7.34 -0.22
N PRO A 159 14.24 -6.15 -0.85
CA PRO A 159 15.39 -5.26 -0.72
C PRO A 159 15.56 -4.72 0.71
N LEU A 160 16.80 -4.64 1.19
CA LEU A 160 17.16 -4.10 2.51
C LEU A 160 16.58 -2.72 2.80
N ARG A 161 16.52 -1.86 1.78
CA ARG A 161 15.94 -0.51 1.92
C ARG A 161 14.46 -0.56 2.30
N TRP A 162 13.72 -1.58 1.86
CA TRP A 162 12.31 -1.73 2.21
C TRP A 162 12.13 -2.15 3.66
N VAL A 163 13.00 -3.02 4.17
CA VAL A 163 13.00 -3.41 5.58
C VAL A 163 13.16 -2.21 6.49
N LYS A 164 14.15 -1.36 6.18
CA LYS A 164 14.37 -0.11 6.90
C LYS A 164 13.17 0.83 6.76
N GLY A 165 12.63 0.95 5.55
CA GLY A 165 11.46 1.76 5.26
C GLY A 165 10.21 1.31 6.02
N LEU A 166 9.94 -0.01 6.13
CA LEU A 166 8.81 -0.54 6.91
C LEU A 166 8.91 -0.14 8.38
N ALA A 167 10.07 -0.35 9.00
CA ALA A 167 10.30 0.03 10.39
C ALA A 167 10.16 1.55 10.61
N GLU A 168 10.68 2.35 9.69
CA GLU A 168 10.61 3.81 9.76
C GLU A 168 9.18 4.31 9.56
N SER A 169 8.44 3.76 8.59
CA SER A 169 7.02 4.10 8.36
C SER A 169 6.15 3.82 9.57
N GLN A 170 6.37 2.70 10.27
CA GLN A 170 5.66 2.38 11.50
C GLN A 170 5.96 3.40 12.59
N ARG A 171 7.24 3.72 12.79
CA ARG A 171 7.69 4.70 13.80
C ARG A 171 7.12 6.09 13.53
N ILE A 172 7.16 6.54 12.27
CA ILE A 172 6.63 7.86 11.86
C ILE A 172 5.11 7.89 12.04
N SER A 173 4.40 6.87 11.57
CA SER A 173 2.93 6.82 11.66
C SER A 173 2.43 6.79 13.11
N ALA A 174 3.16 6.16 14.02
CA ALA A 174 2.80 6.11 15.45
C ALA A 174 2.78 7.48 16.14
N SER A 175 3.50 8.49 15.59
CA SER A 175 3.55 9.86 16.12
C SER A 175 2.54 10.81 15.45
N MET A 176 1.77 10.33 14.49
CA MET A 176 0.80 11.16 13.76
C MET A 176 -0.57 11.16 14.44
N SER A 177 -1.23 12.30 14.41
CA SER A 177 -2.62 12.48 14.84
C SER A 177 -3.50 12.88 13.67
N LEU A 178 -4.80 12.59 13.77
CA LEU A 178 -5.79 13.00 12.77
C LEU A 178 -5.85 14.53 12.69
N GLN A 179 -5.65 15.09 11.50
CA GLN A 179 -5.69 16.52 11.24
C GLN A 179 -6.95 16.94 10.48
N LEU A 180 -7.40 16.11 9.54
CA LEU A 180 -8.58 16.43 8.74
C LEU A 180 -9.27 15.18 8.19
N GLU A 181 -10.55 15.34 7.87
CA GLU A 181 -11.34 14.33 7.19
C GLU A 181 -12.10 14.94 6.00
N LEU A 182 -12.29 14.16 4.96
CA LEU A 182 -13.05 14.51 3.75
C LEU A 182 -13.99 13.38 3.38
N ALA A 183 -15.21 13.74 2.96
CA ALA A 183 -16.08 12.80 2.27
C ALA A 183 -15.53 12.46 0.87
N GLY A 184 -15.86 11.29 0.33
CA GLY A 184 -15.37 10.81 -0.95
C GLY A 184 -15.43 11.81 -2.10
N PRO A 185 -16.56 12.49 -2.37
CA PRO A 185 -16.65 13.49 -3.43
C PRO A 185 -15.71 14.69 -3.26
N GLN A 186 -15.47 15.11 -2.02
CA GLN A 186 -14.54 16.20 -1.71
C GLN A 186 -13.08 15.74 -1.92
N ALA A 187 -12.77 14.52 -1.48
CA ALA A 187 -11.47 13.90 -1.70
C ALA A 187 -11.16 13.74 -3.19
N LYS A 188 -12.12 13.23 -3.97
CA LYS A 188 -12.01 13.12 -5.44
C LYS A 188 -11.70 14.45 -6.10
N LYS A 189 -12.42 15.52 -5.72
CA LYS A 189 -12.18 16.86 -6.23
C LYS A 189 -10.79 17.36 -5.88
N PHE A 190 -10.36 17.17 -4.64
CA PHE A 190 -9.05 17.61 -4.16
C PHE A 190 -7.92 16.87 -4.88
N ILE A 191 -7.92 15.52 -4.89
CA ILE A 191 -6.87 14.73 -5.52
C ILE A 191 -6.74 15.02 -7.02
N ASN A 192 -7.87 15.18 -7.73
CA ASN A 192 -7.85 15.54 -9.14
C ASN A 192 -7.27 16.95 -9.40
N SER A 193 -7.35 17.85 -8.43
CA SER A 193 -6.80 19.21 -8.52
C SER A 193 -5.30 19.29 -8.23
N LEU A 194 -4.68 18.21 -7.72
CA LEU A 194 -3.27 18.19 -7.41
C LEU A 194 -2.41 18.40 -8.68
N PRO A 195 -1.31 19.15 -8.60
CA PRO A 195 -0.40 19.34 -9.72
C PRO A 195 0.18 18.00 -10.19
N GLY A 196 0.52 17.92 -11.47
CA GLY A 196 1.22 16.79 -12.06
C GLY A 196 2.71 16.77 -11.73
N ALA A 197 3.40 15.74 -12.21
CA ALA A 197 4.84 15.50 -11.97
C ALA A 197 5.78 16.58 -12.56
N SER A 198 5.26 17.53 -13.34
CA SER A 198 6.04 18.61 -13.94
C SER A 198 6.55 19.66 -12.93
N THR A 199 6.10 19.59 -11.69
CA THR A 199 6.56 20.46 -10.59
C THR A 199 7.22 19.61 -9.48
N PRO A 200 8.33 18.92 -9.76
CA PRO A 200 8.98 18.07 -8.76
C PRO A 200 9.48 18.94 -7.59
N LYS A 201 9.40 18.39 -6.38
CA LYS A 201 9.93 18.93 -5.13
C LYS A 201 9.16 20.09 -4.49
N ALA A 202 8.02 20.50 -4.99
CA ALA A 202 7.22 21.50 -4.31
C ALA A 202 6.61 20.89 -3.04
N VAL A 203 7.02 21.39 -1.88
CA VAL A 203 6.29 21.15 -0.64
C VAL A 203 5.08 22.08 -0.64
N MET A 204 3.92 21.51 -0.49
CA MET A 204 2.66 22.23 -0.38
C MET A 204 1.91 21.80 0.87
N TRP A 205 0.90 22.53 1.22
CA TRP A 205 0.08 22.30 2.40
C TRP A 205 -1.38 22.17 1.99
N ALA A 206 -1.98 21.04 2.32
CA ALA A 206 -3.42 20.86 2.18
C ALA A 206 -4.11 21.56 3.34
N THR A 207 -4.74 22.69 3.07
CA THR A 207 -5.36 23.55 4.08
C THR A 207 -6.88 23.40 4.00
N PRO A 208 -7.59 23.23 5.14
CA PRO A 208 -9.05 23.21 5.15
C PRO A 208 -9.65 24.46 4.52
N ALA A 209 -10.69 24.29 3.71
CA ALA A 209 -11.53 25.31 3.15
C ALA A 209 -13.00 24.89 3.29
N LEU A 210 -13.96 25.79 3.32
CA LEU A 210 -15.36 25.63 3.70
C LEU A 210 -16.02 24.26 3.36
N ARG A 211 -15.70 23.66 2.20
CA ARG A 211 -16.25 22.37 1.76
C ARG A 211 -15.22 21.51 0.99
N SER A 212 -13.92 21.79 1.16
CA SER A 212 -12.86 21.15 0.38
C SER A 212 -11.51 21.42 1.04
N LEU A 213 -10.43 21.01 0.38
CA LEU A 213 -9.08 21.44 0.67
C LEU A 213 -8.58 22.35 -0.45
N ARG A 214 -7.70 23.27 -0.10
CA ARG A 214 -6.91 24.05 -1.05
C ARG A 214 -5.41 23.78 -0.81
N LEU A 215 -4.63 23.91 -1.86
CA LEU A 215 -3.17 23.90 -1.73
C LEU A 215 -2.68 25.30 -1.38
N ALA A 216 -1.77 25.34 -0.41
CA ALA A 216 -1.06 26.53 0.00
C ALA A 216 0.45 26.29 -0.03
N SER A 217 1.23 27.35 -0.27
CA SER A 217 2.70 27.31 -0.26
C SER A 217 3.30 27.49 1.15
N LYS A 218 2.47 27.85 2.14
CA LYS A 218 2.88 28.09 3.53
C LYS A 218 2.07 27.24 4.48
N PRO A 219 2.67 26.76 5.59
CA PRO A 219 1.94 26.05 6.63
C PRO A 219 0.94 26.98 7.34
N SER A 220 -0.11 26.39 7.86
CA SER A 220 -1.09 27.05 8.73
C SER A 220 -1.68 26.01 9.70
N PRO A 221 -2.23 26.42 10.85
CA PRO A 221 -2.89 25.51 11.76
C PRO A 221 -3.97 24.66 11.06
N GLY A 222 -4.01 23.37 11.34
CA GLY A 222 -4.95 22.41 10.73
C GLY A 222 -4.64 22.02 9.28
N ALA A 223 -3.52 22.48 8.72
CA ALA A 223 -3.05 22.02 7.41
C ALA A 223 -2.34 20.66 7.52
N VAL A 224 -2.21 19.95 6.41
CA VAL A 224 -1.40 18.73 6.28
C VAL A 224 -0.32 18.95 5.24
N CYS A 225 0.91 18.59 5.56
CA CYS A 225 2.04 18.70 4.65
C CYS A 225 1.89 17.70 3.48
N LEU A 226 2.11 18.18 2.27
CA LEU A 226 2.25 17.39 1.05
C LEU A 226 3.66 17.57 0.50
N ALA A 227 4.56 16.70 0.92
CA ALA A 227 5.91 16.64 0.39
C ALA A 227 5.91 15.99 -1.00
N GLY A 228 5.56 16.76 -2.03
CA GLY A 228 5.30 16.29 -3.37
C GLY A 228 3.83 15.84 -3.57
N PRO A 229 2.92 16.78 -3.89
CA PRO A 229 1.48 16.50 -4.06
C PRO A 229 1.21 15.43 -5.12
N GLU A 230 2.05 15.31 -6.13
CA GLU A 230 1.96 14.29 -7.19
C GLU A 230 2.05 12.86 -6.65
N ARG A 231 2.60 12.67 -5.45
CA ARG A 231 2.72 11.35 -4.82
C ARG A 231 1.38 10.76 -4.38
N LEU A 232 0.31 11.56 -4.28
CA LEU A 232 -1.05 11.07 -4.06
C LEU A 232 -1.76 10.69 -5.35
N LYS A 233 -1.25 11.05 -6.53
CA LYS A 233 -1.97 10.82 -7.80
C LYS A 233 -2.15 9.34 -8.20
N PRO A 234 -1.26 8.40 -7.85
CA PRO A 234 -1.51 6.99 -8.18
C PRO A 234 -2.80 6.42 -7.57
N ILE A 235 -3.41 7.08 -6.57
CA ILE A 235 -4.70 6.67 -5.98
C ILE A 235 -5.91 6.95 -6.91
N ILE A 236 -5.75 7.71 -8.00
CA ILE A 236 -6.85 8.13 -8.87
C ILE A 236 -7.78 6.99 -9.31
N PRO A 237 -7.28 5.79 -9.66
CA PRO A 237 -8.14 4.66 -10.04
C PRO A 237 -9.10 4.18 -8.94
N LEU A 238 -8.79 4.46 -7.67
CA LEU A 238 -9.62 4.09 -6.52
C LEU A 238 -10.61 5.18 -6.11
N LEU A 239 -10.45 6.42 -6.57
CA LEU A 239 -11.30 7.55 -6.18
C LEU A 239 -12.80 7.36 -6.42
N PRO A 240 -13.27 6.62 -7.45
CA PRO A 240 -14.69 6.34 -7.60
C PRO A 240 -15.33 5.59 -6.44
N TYR A 241 -14.54 4.84 -5.70
CA TYR A 241 -14.97 3.95 -4.61
C TYR A 241 -14.67 4.51 -3.22
N VAL A 242 -13.92 5.62 -3.13
CA VAL A 242 -13.56 6.24 -1.85
C VAL A 242 -14.80 6.83 -1.19
N THR A 243 -15.07 6.39 0.03
CA THR A 243 -16.18 6.89 0.86
C THR A 243 -15.74 8.01 1.79
N LYS A 244 -14.54 7.92 2.33
CA LYS A 244 -13.93 8.88 3.25
C LYS A 244 -12.41 8.91 3.07
N VAL A 245 -11.81 10.07 3.35
CA VAL A 245 -10.36 10.23 3.47
C VAL A 245 -10.04 10.88 4.80
N SER A 246 -9.09 10.31 5.51
CA SER A 246 -8.52 10.85 6.74
C SER A 246 -7.04 11.14 6.53
N ALA A 247 -6.58 12.33 6.92
CA ALA A 247 -5.18 12.69 6.83
C ALA A 247 -4.57 12.93 8.21
N TYR A 248 -3.40 12.35 8.41
CA TYR A 248 -2.68 12.31 9.66
C TYR A 248 -1.30 12.96 9.48
N SER A 249 -0.87 13.72 10.46
CA SER A 249 0.49 14.26 10.56
C SER A 249 0.78 14.64 12.01
N ALA A 250 2.01 15.11 12.31
CA ALA A 250 2.20 15.88 13.50
C ALA A 250 1.45 17.22 13.39
N GLU A 251 1.21 17.87 14.52
CA GLU A 251 0.52 19.16 14.57
C GLU A 251 1.27 20.23 13.76
N ILE A 252 0.52 21.00 12.96
CA ILE A 252 1.05 22.04 12.10
C ILE A 252 0.79 23.43 12.69
N THR A 253 1.84 24.23 12.77
CA THR A 253 1.80 25.66 13.11
C THR A 253 2.31 26.49 11.93
N ALA A 254 2.20 27.80 12.01
CA ALA A 254 2.73 28.69 10.97
C ALA A 254 4.28 28.62 10.82
N ALA A 255 4.98 28.11 11.84
CA ALA A 255 6.43 27.92 11.85
C ALA A 255 6.87 26.48 11.51
N SER A 256 5.92 25.57 11.18
CA SER A 256 6.25 24.17 10.89
C SER A 256 7.09 24.02 9.63
N HIS A 257 8.06 23.12 9.71
CA HIS A 257 8.86 22.69 8.55
C HIS A 257 8.15 21.55 7.81
N PRO A 258 8.57 21.23 6.55
CA PRO A 258 8.12 20.07 5.83
C PRO A 258 8.25 18.80 6.66
N GLN A 259 7.21 17.95 6.63
CA GLN A 259 7.16 16.73 7.41
C GLN A 259 6.30 15.67 6.70
N SER A 260 6.42 14.43 7.15
CA SER A 260 5.64 13.31 6.62
C SER A 260 4.15 13.44 6.95
N SER A 261 3.33 12.90 6.08
CA SER A 261 1.88 12.76 6.31
C SER A 261 1.38 11.42 5.82
N ALA A 262 0.32 10.92 6.46
CA ALA A 262 -0.38 9.70 6.07
C ALA A 262 -1.80 10.03 5.61
N TRP A 263 -2.22 9.43 4.51
CA TRP A 263 -3.52 9.61 3.88
C TRP A 263 -4.22 8.28 3.79
N VAL A 264 -5.33 8.14 4.47
CA VAL A 264 -6.10 6.91 4.58
C VAL A 264 -7.40 7.07 3.80
N PHE A 265 -7.60 6.22 2.81
CA PHE A 265 -8.75 6.19 1.92
C PHE A 265 -9.61 4.98 2.29
N GLU A 266 -10.80 5.22 2.82
CA GLU A 266 -11.77 4.16 3.13
C GLU A 266 -12.52 3.75 1.86
N LEU A 267 -12.56 2.45 1.63
CA LEU A 267 -13.17 1.79 0.47
C LEU A 267 -14.16 0.72 0.98
N PRO A 268 -15.14 0.29 0.20
CA PRO A 268 -15.96 -0.88 0.56
C PRO A 268 -15.08 -2.11 0.81
N GLY A 269 -15.15 -2.66 2.03
CA GLY A 269 -14.43 -3.87 2.44
C GLY A 269 -12.89 -3.75 2.50
N SER A 270 -12.35 -2.54 2.34
CA SER A 270 -10.90 -2.35 2.32
C SER A 270 -10.49 -0.92 2.65
N ARG A 271 -9.21 -0.74 2.89
CA ARG A 271 -8.60 0.56 3.18
C ARG A 271 -7.30 0.72 2.42
N PHE A 272 -7.10 1.87 1.80
CA PHE A 272 -5.83 2.19 1.14
C PHE A 272 -5.12 3.32 1.89
N THR A 273 -3.87 3.11 2.25
CA THR A 273 -3.06 4.09 2.99
C THR A 273 -1.86 4.52 2.16
N VAL A 274 -1.59 5.81 2.10
CA VAL A 274 -0.38 6.39 1.50
C VAL A 274 0.34 7.22 2.54
N VAL A 275 1.60 6.92 2.81
CA VAL A 275 2.49 7.77 3.62
C VAL A 275 3.48 8.44 2.68
N ILE A 276 3.60 9.76 2.76
CA ILE A 276 4.53 10.57 1.97
C ILE A 276 5.49 11.30 2.89
N SER A 277 6.78 11.30 2.52
CA SER A 277 7.89 11.88 3.31
C SER A 277 8.84 12.70 2.45
#